data_304f4a5929b0244d6f09bec027ee24a6
#
_entry.id   304f4a5929b0244d6f09bec027ee24a6
#
_cell.length_a   1.000
_cell.length_b   1.000
_cell.length_c   1.000
_cell.angle_alpha   90.00
_cell.angle_beta   90.00
_cell.angle_gamma   90.00
#
_symmetry.space_group_name_H-M   'P 1'
#
loop_
_entity.id
_entity.type
_entity.pdbx_description
1 polymer ?
#
loop_
_entity_poly.entity_id
_entity_poly.type
_entity_poly.pdbx_seq_one_letter_code
_entity_poly.pdbx_strand_id
1 'polypeptide(L)'
;LVPDAVEAVSTIPESDAPEFIPVVRYGRYTLVELAPTAAQRDLLLQTIDVSMPEDARATVGDGLRHVLKRSGYQLCETPRAVTELYALPLPAAHLHLGPMTLRDALLTLAGPAWELHADDRARQICFDRPGDRVAVEPTPEPSAADAVQTFPLMPSIPGGQP
;
A
#
# COMPACT_ATOMS: atom_id res chain seq x y z
N LEU A 1 -46.60 34.00 18.30
CA LEU A 1 -46.77 32.77 17.49
C LEU A 1 -45.47 32.55 16.75
N VAL A 2 -44.60 31.70 17.29
CA VAL A 2 -43.33 31.32 16.67
C VAL A 2 -43.64 30.11 15.79
N PRO A 3 -43.40 30.14 14.46
CA PRO A 3 -43.48 28.93 13.67
C PRO A 3 -42.29 28.03 14.06
N ASP A 4 -42.60 26.87 14.55
CA ASP A 4 -41.67 25.79 14.77
C ASP A 4 -41.13 25.37 13.39
N ALA A 5 -40.00 25.98 13.01
CA ALA A 5 -39.20 25.48 11.94
C ALA A 5 -38.46 24.26 12.49
N VAL A 6 -39.01 23.10 12.30
CA VAL A 6 -38.23 21.86 12.48
C VAL A 6 -37.21 21.88 11.37
N GLU A 7 -36.03 22.38 11.69
CA GLU A 7 -34.85 22.17 10.86
C GLU A 7 -34.65 20.67 10.70
N ALA A 8 -34.87 20.21 9.49
CA ALA A 8 -34.44 18.89 9.11
C ALA A 8 -32.92 18.84 9.35
N VAL A 9 -32.51 18.08 10.35
CA VAL A 9 -31.13 17.73 10.57
C VAL A 9 -30.71 16.94 9.34
N SER A 10 -30.12 17.64 8.37
CA SER A 10 -29.40 17.00 7.30
C SER A 10 -28.30 16.18 7.96
N THR A 11 -28.42 14.88 7.91
CA THR A 11 -27.34 13.97 8.23
C THR A 11 -26.23 14.26 7.24
N ILE A 12 -25.26 15.08 7.65
CA ILE A 12 -24.01 15.30 6.92
C ILE A 12 -23.32 13.94 6.89
N PRO A 13 -23.00 13.41 5.69
CA PRO A 13 -22.25 12.16 5.63
C PRO A 13 -20.95 12.33 6.43
N GLU A 14 -20.63 11.35 7.23
CA GLU A 14 -19.54 11.33 8.23
C GLU A 14 -18.15 11.61 7.63
N SER A 15 -18.03 11.64 6.30
CA SER A 15 -16.81 12.02 5.57
C SER A 15 -16.56 13.52 5.48
N ASP A 16 -17.52 14.38 5.85
CA ASP A 16 -17.43 15.85 5.84
C ASP A 16 -17.29 16.46 7.24
N ALA A 17 -16.90 15.68 8.24
CA ALA A 17 -16.53 16.23 9.53
C ALA A 17 -15.35 17.22 9.31
N PRO A 18 -15.47 18.48 9.76
CA PRO A 18 -14.39 19.44 9.57
C PRO A 18 -13.12 18.90 10.23
N GLU A 19 -12.10 18.69 9.40
CA GLU A 19 -10.77 18.29 9.88
C GLU A 19 -10.20 19.47 10.66
N PHE A 20 -10.16 19.37 12.00
CA PHE A 20 -9.59 20.39 12.84
C PHE A 20 -8.08 20.41 12.68
N ILE A 21 -7.57 21.47 12.11
CA ILE A 21 -6.13 21.68 11.98
C ILE A 21 -5.64 22.37 13.25
N PRO A 22 -4.81 21.72 14.07
CA PRO A 22 -4.23 22.36 15.23
C PRO A 22 -3.28 23.47 14.79
N VAL A 23 -3.48 24.67 15.34
CA VAL A 23 -2.65 25.83 15.07
C VAL A 23 -2.11 26.42 16.38
N VAL A 24 -0.89 26.92 16.36
CA VAL A 24 -0.29 27.67 17.42
C VAL A 24 -0.19 29.15 17.01
N ARG A 25 -0.59 30.03 17.90
CA ARG A 25 -0.40 31.47 17.69
C ARG A 25 1.06 31.84 17.97
N TYR A 26 1.74 32.25 16.93
CA TYR A 26 3.10 32.75 17.00
C TYR A 26 3.09 34.28 16.78
N GLY A 27 2.93 35.01 17.87
CA GLY A 27 2.77 36.47 17.78
C GLY A 27 1.32 36.93 17.61
N ARG A 28 1.12 38.23 17.36
CA ARG A 28 -0.22 38.83 17.32
C ARG A 28 -1.06 38.43 16.12
N TYR A 29 -0.41 38.17 14.98
CA TYR A 29 -1.09 37.97 13.69
C TYR A 29 -0.65 36.72 12.94
N THR A 30 0.20 35.90 13.54
CA THR A 30 0.72 34.72 12.89
C THR A 30 0.16 33.45 13.54
N LEU A 31 -0.53 32.65 12.77
CA LEU A 31 -0.93 31.27 13.12
C LEU A 31 -0.04 30.30 12.38
N VAL A 32 0.53 29.36 13.10
CA VAL A 32 1.35 28.28 12.54
C VAL A 32 0.57 26.97 12.63
N GLU A 33 0.37 26.32 11.52
CA GLU A 33 -0.27 25.02 11.44
C GLU A 33 0.66 23.94 12.01
N LEU A 34 0.14 23.14 12.94
CA LEU A 34 0.85 22.03 13.55
C LEU A 34 0.53 20.68 12.89
N ALA A 35 -0.38 20.67 11.90
CA ALA A 35 -0.70 19.44 11.21
C ALA A 35 0.48 19.00 10.30
N PRO A 36 0.84 17.71 10.29
CA PRO A 36 1.84 17.22 9.37
C PRO A 36 1.36 17.38 7.92
N THR A 37 2.28 17.73 7.03
CA THR A 37 2.01 17.76 5.59
C THR A 37 1.69 16.37 5.07
N ALA A 38 1.09 16.26 3.87
CA ALA A 38 0.84 14.98 3.23
C ALA A 38 2.13 14.16 3.10
N ALA A 39 3.24 14.79 2.73
CA ALA A 39 4.54 14.14 2.62
C ALA A 39 5.12 13.65 3.97
N GLN A 40 4.72 14.27 5.08
CA GLN A 40 5.12 13.82 6.42
C GLN A 40 4.27 12.65 6.92
N ARG A 41 3.02 12.56 6.47
CA ARG A 41 2.12 11.43 6.78
C ARG A 41 2.44 10.21 5.92
N ASP A 42 2.75 10.44 4.66
CA ASP A 42 3.10 9.41 3.68
C ASP A 42 4.39 9.82 2.96
N LEU A 43 5.48 9.13 3.28
CA LEU A 43 6.80 9.42 2.73
C LEU A 43 6.88 9.18 1.22
N LEU A 44 5.98 8.38 0.65
CA LEU A 44 5.91 8.20 -0.80
C LEU A 44 5.44 9.46 -1.54
N LEU A 45 4.77 10.37 -0.85
CA LEU A 45 4.32 11.65 -1.40
C LEU A 45 5.37 12.75 -1.30
N GLN A 46 6.53 12.50 -0.71
CA GLN A 46 7.61 13.47 -0.69
C GLN A 46 8.09 13.78 -2.11
N THR A 47 8.30 15.06 -2.39
CA THR A 47 8.87 15.50 -3.66
C THR A 47 10.36 15.24 -3.68
N ILE A 48 10.84 14.59 -4.71
CA ILE A 48 12.26 14.32 -4.94
C ILE A 48 12.72 14.93 -6.26
N ASP A 49 13.98 15.24 -6.31
CA ASP A 49 14.73 15.62 -7.51
C ASP A 49 16.10 14.96 -7.40
N VAL A 50 16.32 13.95 -8.22
CA VAL A 50 17.47 13.06 -8.09
C VAL A 50 18.19 12.91 -9.42
N SER A 51 19.49 13.14 -9.39
CA SER A 51 20.39 12.83 -10.50
C SER A 51 21.26 11.63 -10.12
N MET A 52 21.29 10.65 -11.00
CA MET A 52 22.12 9.46 -10.83
C MET A 52 23.45 9.64 -11.55
N PRO A 53 24.52 9.05 -11.05
CA PRO A 53 25.79 9.07 -11.76
C PRO A 53 25.66 8.33 -13.09
N GLU A 54 26.27 8.89 -14.13
CA GLU A 54 26.33 8.25 -15.44
C GLU A 54 27.24 7.02 -15.37
N ASP A 55 26.64 5.86 -15.32
CA ASP A 55 27.31 4.57 -15.40
C ASP A 55 26.62 3.73 -16.48
N ALA A 56 27.37 3.34 -17.51
CA ALA A 56 26.87 2.53 -18.61
C ALA A 56 26.40 1.12 -18.17
N ARG A 57 26.76 0.70 -16.96
CA ARG A 57 26.38 -0.58 -16.36
C ARG A 57 25.31 -0.46 -15.29
N ALA A 58 24.81 0.75 -15.03
CA ALA A 58 23.78 0.96 -14.04
C ALA A 58 22.52 0.19 -14.41
N THR A 59 21.95 -0.46 -13.41
CA THR A 59 20.73 -1.24 -13.54
C THR A 59 19.54 -0.50 -12.92
N VAL A 60 18.33 -0.95 -13.21
CA VAL A 60 17.11 -0.45 -12.58
C VAL A 60 17.19 -0.62 -11.06
N GLY A 61 17.73 -1.74 -10.58
CA GLY A 61 17.97 -1.98 -9.16
C GLY A 61 18.89 -0.93 -8.53
N ASP A 62 19.95 -0.53 -9.23
CA ASP A 62 20.85 0.53 -8.76
C ASP A 62 20.13 1.88 -8.69
N GLY A 63 19.30 2.19 -9.69
CA GLY A 63 18.46 3.39 -9.72
C GLY A 63 17.47 3.42 -8.56
N LEU A 64 16.75 2.33 -8.33
CA LEU A 64 15.80 2.21 -7.22
C LEU A 64 16.48 2.39 -5.86
N ARG A 65 17.63 1.74 -5.64
CA ARG A 65 18.40 1.90 -4.40
C ARG A 65 18.90 3.32 -4.22
N HIS A 66 19.33 3.97 -5.31
CA HIS A 66 19.80 5.35 -5.27
C HIS A 66 18.68 6.32 -4.87
N VAL A 67 17.50 6.19 -5.48
CA VAL A 67 16.32 7.01 -5.14
C VAL A 67 15.90 6.78 -3.68
N LEU A 68 15.96 5.53 -3.19
CA LEU A 68 15.56 5.19 -1.83
C LEU A 68 16.59 5.58 -0.77
N LYS A 69 17.82 5.88 -1.12
CA LYS A 69 18.94 6.08 -0.20
C LYS A 69 18.68 7.09 0.93
N ARG A 70 17.85 8.10 0.69
CA ARG A 70 17.51 9.14 1.67
C ARG A 70 16.05 9.11 2.12
N SER A 71 15.29 8.14 1.64
CA SER A 71 13.85 8.06 1.92
C SER A 71 13.53 7.36 3.24
N GLY A 72 14.47 6.63 3.80
CA GLY A 72 14.26 5.75 4.95
C GLY A 72 13.67 4.39 4.60
N TYR A 73 13.42 4.11 3.34
CA TYR A 73 12.98 2.81 2.86
C TYR A 73 14.16 1.98 2.31
N GLN A 74 14.00 0.69 2.39
CA GLN A 74 14.89 -0.30 1.77
C GLN A 74 14.14 -1.06 0.68
N LEU A 75 14.87 -1.52 -0.32
CA LEU A 75 14.31 -2.31 -1.41
C LEU A 75 14.20 -3.77 -0.99
N CYS A 76 13.02 -4.40 -1.26
CA CYS A 76 12.87 -5.84 -1.11
C CYS A 76 13.72 -6.58 -2.13
N GLU A 77 14.37 -7.65 -1.71
CA GLU A 77 15.18 -8.50 -2.60
C GLU A 77 14.52 -9.84 -2.92
N THR A 78 13.35 -10.06 -2.39
CA THR A 78 12.51 -11.24 -2.65
C THR A 78 11.12 -10.79 -3.13
N PRO A 79 10.46 -11.44 -4.06
CA PRO A 79 10.68 -12.77 -4.65
C PRO A 79 11.61 -12.76 -5.88
N ARG A 80 11.87 -13.95 -6.45
CA ARG A 80 12.79 -14.14 -7.59
C ARG A 80 12.46 -13.28 -8.83
N ALA A 81 11.18 -13.02 -9.11
CA ALA A 81 10.74 -12.16 -10.20
C ALA A 81 11.33 -10.75 -10.14
N VAL A 82 11.52 -10.21 -8.93
CA VAL A 82 12.08 -8.88 -8.70
C VAL A 82 13.55 -8.81 -9.13
N THR A 83 14.27 -9.92 -9.07
CA THR A 83 15.67 -9.99 -9.53
C THR A 83 15.78 -9.69 -11.02
N GLU A 84 14.80 -10.10 -11.83
CA GLU A 84 14.75 -9.78 -13.25
C GLU A 84 14.57 -8.28 -13.48
N LEU A 85 13.68 -7.63 -12.71
CA LEU A 85 13.50 -6.18 -12.75
C LEU A 85 14.81 -5.45 -12.42
N TYR A 86 15.46 -5.85 -11.34
CA TYR A 86 16.65 -5.15 -10.86
C TYR A 86 17.85 -5.29 -11.81
N ALA A 87 17.90 -6.38 -12.58
CA ALA A 87 18.95 -6.64 -13.55
C ALA A 87 18.77 -5.87 -14.88
N LEU A 88 17.61 -5.29 -15.12
CA LEU A 88 17.37 -4.53 -16.34
C LEU A 88 18.31 -3.31 -16.42
N PRO A 89 18.80 -2.98 -17.62
CA PRO A 89 19.63 -1.78 -17.79
C PRO A 89 18.82 -0.51 -17.50
N LEU A 90 19.43 0.45 -16.82
CA LEU A 90 18.83 1.74 -16.54
C LEU A 90 18.79 2.59 -17.82
N PRO A 91 17.62 3.01 -18.30
CA PRO A 91 17.53 3.91 -19.45
C PRO A 91 18.17 5.26 -19.14
N ALA A 92 18.84 5.85 -20.15
CA ALA A 92 19.48 7.16 -20.00
C ALA A 92 18.48 8.28 -19.60
N ALA A 93 17.23 8.16 -20.02
CA ALA A 93 16.16 9.08 -19.64
C ALA A 93 15.86 9.07 -18.13
N HIS A 94 16.23 8.00 -17.42
CA HIS A 94 16.01 7.85 -15.99
C HIS A 94 17.21 8.26 -15.11
N LEU A 95 18.27 8.79 -15.74
CA LEU A 95 19.43 9.33 -15.00
C LEU A 95 19.09 10.59 -14.20
N HIS A 96 18.05 11.29 -14.60
CA HIS A 96 17.51 12.44 -13.89
C HIS A 96 16.00 12.25 -13.68
N LEU A 97 15.57 12.20 -12.44
CA LEU A 97 14.18 12.03 -12.05
C LEU A 97 13.77 13.15 -11.09
N GLY A 98 12.80 13.94 -11.53
CA GLY A 98 12.26 15.00 -10.69
C GLY A 98 12.09 16.34 -11.42
N PRO A 99 11.46 17.31 -10.73
CA PRO A 99 10.76 17.13 -9.46
C PRO A 99 9.49 16.28 -9.61
N MET A 100 9.36 15.25 -8.81
CA MET A 100 8.19 14.35 -8.77
C MET A 100 8.07 13.69 -7.40
N THR A 101 6.95 13.01 -7.13
CA THR A 101 6.82 12.26 -5.89
C THR A 101 7.76 11.05 -5.88
N LEU A 102 8.18 10.62 -4.69
CA LEU A 102 8.96 9.40 -4.54
C LEU A 102 8.24 8.19 -5.17
N ARG A 103 6.92 8.10 -4.97
CA ARG A 103 6.08 7.07 -5.58
C ARG A 103 6.21 7.06 -7.11
N ASP A 104 6.06 8.21 -7.73
CA ASP A 104 6.12 8.33 -9.20
C ASP A 104 7.49 7.98 -9.74
N ALA A 105 8.56 8.38 -9.05
CA ALA A 105 9.92 8.03 -9.43
C ALA A 105 10.16 6.51 -9.37
N LEU A 106 9.70 5.85 -8.31
CA LEU A 106 9.81 4.40 -8.16
C LEU A 106 9.02 3.64 -9.24
N LEU A 107 7.81 4.10 -9.54
CA LEU A 107 6.99 3.51 -10.60
C LEU A 107 7.56 3.77 -11.99
N THR A 108 8.17 4.92 -12.21
CA THR A 108 8.85 5.24 -13.46
C THR A 108 10.05 4.32 -13.70
N LEU A 109 10.83 4.05 -12.66
CA LEU A 109 11.98 3.14 -12.74
C LEU A 109 11.56 1.68 -12.94
N ALA A 110 10.52 1.23 -12.24
CA ALA A 110 10.04 -0.14 -12.35
C ALA A 110 9.30 -0.39 -13.68
N GLY A 111 8.60 0.64 -14.19
CA GLY A 111 7.78 0.54 -15.39
C GLY A 111 6.37 0.02 -15.13
N PRO A 112 5.49 0.06 -16.16
CA PRO A 112 4.05 -0.18 -16.02
C PRO A 112 3.68 -1.65 -15.74
N ALA A 113 4.62 -2.58 -15.89
CA ALA A 113 4.38 -4.00 -15.64
C ALA A 113 4.45 -4.38 -14.16
N TRP A 114 4.83 -3.44 -13.28
CA TRP A 114 5.07 -3.69 -11.87
C TRP A 114 4.15 -2.86 -10.97
N GLU A 115 3.72 -3.47 -9.89
CA GLU A 115 2.98 -2.81 -8.81
C GLU A 115 3.91 -2.54 -7.64
N LEU A 116 3.76 -1.37 -7.02
CA LEU A 116 4.54 -0.95 -5.87
C LEU A 116 3.76 -1.21 -4.58
N HIS A 117 4.42 -1.88 -3.64
CA HIS A 117 3.92 -2.10 -2.29
C HIS A 117 4.89 -1.51 -1.27
N ALA A 118 4.36 -0.68 -0.39
CA ALA A 118 5.14 -0.10 0.70
C ALA A 118 4.71 -0.70 2.03
N ASP A 119 5.68 -1.21 2.78
CA ASP A 119 5.50 -1.57 4.18
C ASP A 119 6.14 -0.49 5.07
N ASP A 120 5.31 0.36 5.63
CA ASP A 120 5.76 1.47 6.47
C ASP A 120 6.34 1.01 7.81
N ARG A 121 5.95 -0.15 8.29
CA ARG A 121 6.47 -0.70 9.54
C ARG A 121 7.86 -1.29 9.37
N ALA A 122 8.03 -2.09 8.32
CA ALA A 122 9.31 -2.67 7.96
C ALA A 122 10.21 -1.68 7.21
N ARG A 123 9.67 -0.54 6.77
CA ARG A 123 10.36 0.42 5.92
C ARG A 123 10.90 -0.22 4.65
N GLN A 124 10.06 -0.99 3.98
CA GLN A 124 10.41 -1.71 2.77
C GLN A 124 9.51 -1.31 1.60
N ILE A 125 10.13 -1.22 0.44
CA ILE A 125 9.47 -1.06 -0.85
C ILE A 125 9.64 -2.35 -1.64
N CYS A 126 8.54 -2.96 -2.01
CA CYS A 126 8.49 -4.19 -2.77
C CYS A 126 7.77 -3.97 -4.11
N PHE A 127 8.14 -4.74 -5.10
CA PHE A 127 7.47 -4.75 -6.40
C PHE A 127 6.95 -6.14 -6.71
N ASP A 128 5.72 -6.19 -7.22
CA ASP A 128 5.08 -7.41 -7.67
C ASP A 128 4.60 -7.25 -9.12
N ARG A 129 4.63 -8.34 -9.86
CA ARG A 129 4.02 -8.40 -11.18
C ARG A 129 2.59 -8.93 -11.00
N PRO A 130 1.53 -8.23 -11.50
CA PRO A 130 0.15 -8.66 -11.29
C PRO A 130 -0.16 -10.08 -11.74
N GLY A 131 0.57 -10.60 -12.73
CA GLY A 131 0.42 -11.97 -13.21
C GLY A 131 1.15 -13.04 -12.39
N ASP A 132 2.11 -12.66 -11.55
CA ASP A 132 2.88 -13.58 -10.69
C ASP A 132 2.23 -13.79 -9.32
N ARG A 133 1.18 -13.07 -9.01
CA ARG A 133 0.26 -13.52 -7.98
C ARG A 133 -0.37 -14.79 -8.50
N VAL A 134 0.30 -15.91 -8.23
CA VAL A 134 -0.39 -17.19 -8.17
C VAL A 134 -1.57 -16.88 -7.27
N ALA A 135 -2.78 -16.92 -7.85
CA ALA A 135 -3.97 -16.94 -7.04
C ALA A 135 -3.67 -18.02 -6.00
N VAL A 136 -3.44 -17.63 -4.75
CA VAL A 136 -3.69 -18.53 -3.65
C VAL A 136 -5.17 -18.79 -3.86
N GLU A 137 -5.45 -19.87 -4.60
CA GLU A 137 -6.78 -20.43 -4.62
C GLU A 137 -7.17 -20.44 -3.16
N PRO A 138 -8.23 -19.73 -2.77
CA PRO A 138 -8.72 -19.86 -1.43
C PRO A 138 -8.84 -21.37 -1.26
N THR A 139 -8.01 -21.94 -0.38
CA THR A 139 -8.15 -23.33 0.02
C THR A 139 -9.63 -23.47 0.23
N PRO A 140 -10.35 -24.30 -0.55
CA PRO A 140 -11.77 -24.39 -0.37
C PRO A 140 -11.97 -24.69 1.11
N GLU A 141 -12.48 -23.74 1.84
CA GLU A 141 -12.94 -23.97 3.19
C GLU A 141 -13.77 -25.23 3.07
N PRO A 142 -13.46 -26.29 3.84
CA PRO A 142 -14.24 -27.51 3.74
C PRO A 142 -15.68 -27.08 3.86
N SER A 143 -16.41 -27.24 2.77
CA SER A 143 -17.82 -26.87 2.72
C SER A 143 -18.45 -27.49 3.95
N ALA A 144 -19.26 -26.73 4.68
CA ALA A 144 -19.99 -27.26 5.83
C ALA A 144 -20.77 -28.54 5.49
N ALA A 145 -21.01 -28.81 4.19
CA ALA A 145 -21.55 -30.06 3.68
C ALA A 145 -20.59 -31.24 3.86
N ASP A 146 -19.27 -31.05 3.83
CA ASP A 146 -18.29 -32.13 4.08
C ASP A 146 -18.06 -32.39 5.57
N ALA A 147 -18.52 -31.49 6.43
CA ALA A 147 -18.47 -31.67 7.87
C ALA A 147 -19.65 -32.52 8.42
N VAL A 148 -20.63 -32.82 7.59
CA VAL A 148 -21.68 -33.74 7.97
C VAL A 148 -21.15 -35.16 7.82
N GLN A 149 -20.46 -35.63 8.86
CA GLN A 149 -20.24 -37.06 9.02
C GLN A 149 -21.59 -37.69 9.31
N THR A 150 -22.17 -38.33 8.31
CA THR A 150 -23.30 -39.21 8.50
C THR A 150 -22.78 -40.39 9.27
N PHE A 151 -22.99 -40.38 10.60
CA PHE A 151 -22.79 -41.59 11.37
C PHE A 151 -23.84 -42.60 10.89
N PRO A 152 -23.42 -43.78 10.44
CA PRO A 152 -24.39 -44.82 10.13
C PRO A 152 -25.20 -45.10 11.41
N LEU A 153 -26.51 -44.97 11.29
CA LEU A 153 -27.41 -45.40 12.34
C LEU A 153 -27.05 -46.84 12.65
N MET A 154 -26.64 -47.14 13.88
CA MET A 154 -26.47 -48.52 14.32
C MET A 154 -27.77 -49.24 14.08
N PRO A 155 -27.76 -50.39 13.41
CA PRO A 155 -28.98 -51.19 13.30
C PRO A 155 -29.43 -51.54 14.71
N SER A 156 -30.65 -51.21 15.02
CA SER A 156 -31.27 -51.62 16.25
C SER A 156 -31.12 -53.12 16.37
N ILE A 157 -30.42 -53.56 17.40
CA ILE A 157 -30.33 -54.99 17.70
C ILE A 157 -31.77 -55.46 18.03
N PRO A 158 -32.35 -56.33 17.22
CA PRO A 158 -33.64 -56.87 17.63
C PRO A 158 -33.44 -57.58 18.94
N GLY A 159 -34.16 -57.12 19.97
CA GLY A 159 -34.11 -57.71 21.29
C GLY A 159 -34.39 -59.20 21.21
N GLY A 160 -33.43 -60.00 21.68
CA GLY A 160 -33.64 -61.41 21.77
C GLY A 160 -34.82 -61.71 22.71
N GLN A 161 -35.75 -62.39 22.20
CA GLN A 161 -36.83 -62.98 23.00
C GLN A 161 -36.30 -64.24 23.64
N PRO A 162 -36.74 -64.55 24.90
CA PRO A 162 -36.35 -65.74 25.61
C PRO A 162 -36.85 -66.99 24.97
#